data_4822c1aa7a1386a9032f3acfbd5cf2ce
#
_entry.id   4822c1aa7a1386a9032f3acfbd5cf2ce
#
_cell.length_a   1.000
_cell.length_b   1.000
_cell.length_c   1.000
_cell.angle_alpha   90.00
_cell.angle_beta   90.00
_cell.angle_gamma   90.00
#
_symmetry.space_group_name_H-M   'P 1'
#
loop_
_entity.id
_entity.type
_entity.pdbx_description
1 polymer ?
#
loop_
_entity_poly.entity_id
_entity_poly.type
_entity_poly.pdbx_seq_one_letter_code
_entity_poly.pdbx_strand_id
1 'polypeptide(L)'
;MATHKIVLVLDDELDVVAVMKHSLQKHGYHVFGFTDPLLALEHLMINSKDYSLVISDIRMPVMNGLEFVKKVREILPSIKILLMSAFDIKDSQFSKILLPLKVDGCIQKPISLKVMIRILQKIS
;
A
#
# COMPACT_ATOMS: atom_id res chain seq x y z
N MET A 1 -18.35 15.37 -8.20
CA MET A 1 -16.96 15.68 -8.56
C MET A 1 -16.02 14.57 -8.11
N ALA A 2 -15.28 14.03 -9.05
CA ALA A 2 -14.30 12.99 -8.69
C ALA A 2 -13.16 13.63 -7.89
N THR A 3 -13.01 13.22 -6.65
CA THR A 3 -11.82 13.57 -5.88
C THR A 3 -10.69 12.69 -6.39
N HIS A 4 -9.68 13.30 -6.97
CA HIS A 4 -8.51 12.58 -7.44
C HIS A 4 -7.65 12.16 -6.25
N LYS A 5 -7.87 10.94 -5.79
CA LYS A 5 -7.04 10.39 -4.71
C LYS A 5 -5.75 9.86 -5.30
N ILE A 6 -4.66 10.19 -4.66
CA ILE A 6 -3.32 9.78 -5.08
C ILE A 6 -2.88 8.60 -4.24
N VAL A 7 -2.47 7.54 -4.92
CA VAL A 7 -2.12 6.26 -4.31
C VAL A 7 -0.71 5.87 -4.70
N LEU A 8 0.08 5.46 -3.73
CA LEU A 8 1.38 4.83 -3.98
C LEU A 8 1.22 3.32 -3.90
N VAL A 9 1.72 2.61 -4.90
CA VAL A 9 1.76 1.15 -4.94
C VAL A 9 3.21 0.70 -4.93
N LEU A 10 3.55 -0.16 -3.98
CA LEU A 10 4.90 -0.71 -3.85
C LEU A 10 4.84 -2.24 -3.83
N ASP A 11 5.52 -2.86 -4.79
CA ASP A 11 5.69 -4.30 -4.88
C ASP A 11 6.98 -4.57 -5.67
N ASP A 12 7.79 -5.51 -5.23
CA ASP A 12 9.05 -5.81 -5.92
C ASP A 12 8.84 -6.46 -7.30
N GLU A 13 7.64 -6.95 -7.58
CA GLU A 13 7.30 -7.49 -8.89
C GLU A 13 6.67 -6.40 -9.77
N LEU A 14 7.37 -6.03 -10.83
CA LEU A 14 6.92 -4.98 -11.74
C LEU A 14 5.55 -5.28 -12.36
N ASP A 15 5.28 -6.54 -12.69
CA ASP A 15 4.01 -6.95 -13.29
C ASP A 15 2.84 -6.68 -12.34
N VAL A 16 3.03 -6.92 -11.05
CA VAL A 16 2.01 -6.66 -10.04
C VAL A 16 1.73 -5.16 -9.95
N VAL A 17 2.77 -4.36 -9.91
CA VAL A 17 2.64 -2.88 -9.89
C VAL A 17 1.88 -2.40 -11.11
N ALA A 18 2.22 -2.89 -12.30
CA ALA A 18 1.58 -2.48 -13.55
C ALA A 18 0.09 -2.84 -13.56
N VAL A 19 -0.26 -4.04 -13.16
CA VAL A 19 -1.65 -4.50 -13.12
C VAL A 19 -2.47 -3.69 -12.13
N MET A 20 -1.94 -3.46 -10.94
CA MET A 20 -2.62 -2.68 -9.91
C MET A 20 -2.81 -1.23 -10.34
N LYS A 21 -1.77 -0.62 -10.90
CA LYS A 21 -1.84 0.74 -11.40
C LYS A 21 -2.94 0.88 -12.44
N HIS A 22 -2.98 -0.02 -13.40
CA HIS A 22 -4.00 0.00 -14.46
C HIS A 22 -5.41 -0.12 -13.88
N SER A 23 -5.62 -1.07 -12.99
CA SER A 23 -6.93 -1.29 -12.36
C SER A 23 -7.38 -0.08 -11.54
N LEU A 24 -6.49 0.48 -10.73
CA LEU A 24 -6.81 1.63 -9.89
C LEU A 24 -7.08 2.88 -10.72
N GLN A 25 -6.33 3.09 -11.80
CA GLN A 25 -6.57 4.23 -12.70
C GLN A 25 -7.95 4.17 -13.33
N LYS A 26 -8.43 2.97 -13.66
CA LYS A 26 -9.79 2.79 -14.17
C LYS A 26 -10.86 3.22 -13.18
N HIS A 27 -10.55 3.19 -11.89
CA HIS A 27 -11.48 3.59 -10.83
C HIS A 27 -11.26 5.03 -10.36
N GLY A 28 -10.51 5.81 -11.12
CA GLY A 28 -10.36 7.24 -10.85
C GLY A 28 -9.20 7.61 -9.91
N TYR A 29 -8.34 6.68 -9.55
CA TYR A 29 -7.18 6.98 -8.74
C TYR A 29 -5.99 7.44 -9.58
N HIS A 30 -5.21 8.37 -9.04
CA HIS A 30 -3.88 8.68 -9.55
C HIS A 30 -2.88 7.77 -8.86
N VAL A 31 -2.11 7.01 -9.63
CA VAL A 31 -1.24 5.96 -9.07
C VAL A 31 0.21 6.19 -9.45
N PHE A 32 1.08 6.18 -8.44
CA PHE A 32 2.52 6.12 -8.62
C PHE A 32 3.00 4.75 -8.16
N GLY A 33 3.61 4.01 -9.07
CA GLY A 33 4.08 2.64 -8.81
C GLY A 33 5.57 2.59 -8.59
N PHE A 34 6.00 1.79 -7.61
CA PHE A 34 7.40 1.60 -7.29
C PHE A 34 7.71 0.13 -7.07
N THR A 35 8.91 -0.28 -7.45
CA THR A 35 9.43 -1.60 -7.12
C THR A 35 10.54 -1.53 -6.08
N ASP A 36 11.05 -0.34 -5.78
CA ASP A 36 12.11 -0.10 -4.82
C ASP A 36 11.57 0.71 -3.63
N PRO A 37 11.60 0.14 -2.40
CA PRO A 37 11.06 0.83 -1.24
C PRO A 37 11.80 2.13 -0.88
N LEU A 38 13.10 2.21 -1.17
CA LEU A 38 13.87 3.42 -0.87
C LEU A 38 13.45 4.57 -1.77
N LEU A 39 13.21 4.29 -3.06
CA LEU A 39 12.70 5.30 -3.99
C LEU A 39 11.29 5.72 -3.64
N ALA A 40 10.46 4.77 -3.19
CA ALA A 40 9.09 5.06 -2.75
C ALA A 40 9.11 6.01 -1.55
N LEU A 41 9.97 5.77 -0.56
CA LEU A 41 10.10 6.64 0.61
C LEU A 41 10.56 8.03 0.24
N GLU A 42 11.57 8.14 -0.62
CA GLU A 42 12.07 9.42 -1.10
C GLU A 42 10.96 10.22 -1.77
N HIS A 43 10.19 9.56 -2.62
CA HIS A 43 9.06 10.18 -3.31
C HIS A 43 7.99 10.67 -2.32
N LEU A 44 7.66 9.87 -1.30
CA LEU A 44 6.71 10.26 -0.27
C LEU A 44 7.18 11.45 0.55
N MET A 45 8.46 11.50 0.87
CA MET A 45 9.03 12.63 1.61
C MET A 45 8.88 13.95 0.85
N ILE A 46 9.10 13.91 -0.46
CA ILE A 46 9.01 15.09 -1.31
C ILE A 46 7.56 15.52 -1.55
N ASN A 47 6.64 14.55 -1.64
CA ASN A 47 5.26 14.76 -2.03
C ASN A 47 4.26 14.44 -0.90
N SER A 48 4.66 14.59 0.34
CA SER A 48 3.91 14.11 1.51
C SER A 48 2.47 14.61 1.59
N LYS A 49 2.19 15.82 1.11
CA LYS A 49 0.86 16.42 1.20
C LYS A 49 -0.13 15.87 0.19
N ASP A 50 0.34 15.18 -0.84
CA ASP A 50 -0.50 14.80 -1.97
C ASP A 50 -1.13 13.42 -1.82
N TYR A 51 -0.58 12.58 -0.95
CA TYR A 51 -0.97 11.17 -0.88
C TYR A 51 -2.14 10.91 0.05
N SER A 52 -3.07 10.06 -0.44
CA SER A 52 -4.22 9.59 0.34
C SER A 52 -4.02 8.17 0.86
N LEU A 53 -3.23 7.35 0.15
CA LEU A 53 -3.18 5.93 0.40
C LEU A 53 -1.85 5.35 -0.05
N VAL A 54 -1.34 4.39 0.72
CA VAL A 54 -0.20 3.57 0.36
C VAL A 54 -0.63 2.10 0.35
N ILE A 55 -0.32 1.40 -0.73
CA ILE A 55 -0.50 -0.04 -0.84
C ILE A 55 0.88 -0.66 -0.99
N SER A 56 1.24 -1.56 -0.09
CA SER A 56 2.58 -2.15 -0.08
C SER A 56 2.56 -3.65 0.13
N ASP A 57 3.42 -4.35 -0.61
CA ASP A 57 3.75 -5.74 -0.34
C ASP A 57 4.58 -5.81 0.95
N ILE A 58 4.48 -6.92 1.66
CA ILE A 58 5.26 -7.15 2.89
C ILE A 58 6.61 -7.75 2.56
N ARG A 59 6.68 -8.71 1.64
CA ARG A 59 7.93 -9.37 1.28
C ARG A 59 8.61 -8.67 0.12
N MET A 60 9.71 -8.00 0.43
CA MET A 60 10.52 -7.31 -0.58
C MET A 60 11.99 -7.46 -0.21
N PRO A 61 12.90 -7.53 -1.20
CA PRO A 61 14.33 -7.42 -0.91
C PRO A 61 14.66 -6.01 -0.40
N VAL A 62 15.80 -5.83 0.22
CA VAL A 62 16.31 -4.56 0.75
C VAL A 62 15.57 -4.09 2.00
N MET A 63 14.26 -3.91 1.92
CA MET A 63 13.44 -3.46 3.05
C MET A 63 12.09 -4.15 2.97
N ASN A 64 11.67 -4.85 4.04
CA ASN A 64 10.36 -5.47 4.05
C ASN A 64 9.26 -4.42 4.25
N GLY A 65 8.01 -4.81 3.93
CA GLY A 65 6.88 -3.90 3.99
C GLY A 65 6.58 -3.38 5.39
N LEU A 66 6.91 -4.13 6.43
CA LEU A 66 6.70 -3.69 7.81
C LEU A 66 7.64 -2.54 8.17
N GLU A 67 8.90 -2.63 7.78
CA GLU A 67 9.87 -1.56 7.94
C GLU A 67 9.46 -0.33 7.11
N PHE A 68 9.02 -0.57 5.88
CA PHE A 68 8.54 0.49 5.00
C PHE A 68 7.37 1.25 5.62
N VAL A 69 6.36 0.53 6.13
CA VAL A 69 5.19 1.13 6.77
C VAL A 69 5.58 1.93 8.01
N LYS A 70 6.51 1.41 8.81
CA LYS A 70 6.99 2.14 9.99
C LYS A 70 7.56 3.49 9.58
N LYS A 71 8.38 3.53 8.53
CA LYS A 71 8.96 4.78 8.03
C LYS A 71 7.91 5.69 7.43
N VAL A 72 6.91 5.14 6.73
CA VAL A 72 5.79 5.92 6.19
C VAL A 72 5.01 6.58 7.33
N ARG A 73 4.78 5.87 8.44
CA ARG A 73 4.09 6.43 9.60
C ARG A 73 4.87 7.58 10.25
N GLU A 74 6.18 7.55 10.19
CA GLU A 74 7.01 8.66 10.67
C GLU A 74 6.84 9.92 9.81
N ILE A 75 6.68 9.73 8.50
CA ILE A 75 6.51 10.83 7.53
C ILE A 75 5.07 11.31 7.47
N LEU A 76 4.13 10.37 7.44
CA LEU A 76 2.70 10.60 7.24
C LEU A 76 1.89 9.82 8.28
N PRO A 77 1.74 10.36 9.51
CA PRO A 77 1.10 9.60 10.60
C PRO A 77 -0.35 9.18 10.33
N SER A 78 -1.06 9.91 9.49
CA SER A 78 -2.50 9.70 9.27
C SER A 78 -2.85 9.10 7.91
N ILE A 79 -1.88 8.79 7.07
CA ILE A 79 -2.16 8.23 5.75
C ILE A 79 -2.80 6.85 5.87
N LYS A 80 -3.70 6.51 4.95
CA LYS A 80 -4.28 5.17 4.90
C LYS A 80 -3.26 4.19 4.33
N ILE A 81 -3.16 3.01 4.92
CA ILE A 81 -2.21 1.98 4.51
C ILE A 81 -2.93 0.65 4.34
N LEU A 82 -2.73 0.05 3.16
CA LEU A 82 -3.19 -1.29 2.85
C LEU A 82 -1.98 -2.17 2.56
N LEU A 83 -1.86 -3.29 3.25
CA LEU A 83 -0.77 -4.24 3.04
C LEU A 83 -1.24 -5.43 2.20
N MET A 84 -0.32 -5.97 1.40
CA MET A 84 -0.51 -7.19 0.63
C MET A 84 0.43 -8.25 1.18
N SER A 85 -0.08 -9.45 1.42
CA SER A 85 0.70 -10.52 2.05
C SER A 85 0.45 -11.87 1.41
N ALA A 86 1.53 -12.64 1.24
CA ALA A 86 1.43 -14.05 0.91
C ALA A 86 1.13 -14.90 2.16
N PHE A 87 1.26 -14.31 3.34
CA PHE A 87 0.97 -15.00 4.61
C PHE A 87 -0.52 -15.01 4.91
N ASP A 88 -0.93 -15.96 5.75
CA ASP A 88 -2.29 -16.00 6.28
C ASP A 88 -2.49 -14.82 7.23
N ILE A 89 -3.34 -13.88 6.83
CA ILE A 89 -3.64 -12.69 7.62
C ILE A 89 -4.46 -12.99 8.88
N LYS A 90 -4.95 -14.23 9.02
CA LYS A 90 -5.67 -14.67 10.22
C LYS A 90 -4.74 -15.17 11.31
N ASP A 91 -3.44 -15.28 11.01
CA ASP A 91 -2.45 -15.68 12.01
C ASP A 91 -2.38 -14.63 13.12
N SER A 92 -2.57 -15.05 14.35
CA SER A 92 -2.58 -14.18 15.52
C SER A 92 -1.25 -13.47 15.73
N GLN A 93 -0.12 -14.11 15.40
CA GLN A 93 1.20 -13.48 15.50
C GLN A 93 1.35 -12.33 14.50
N PHE A 94 0.81 -12.54 13.29
CA PHE A 94 0.83 -11.52 12.25
C PHE A 94 0.01 -10.30 12.69
N SER A 95 -1.17 -10.53 13.26
CA SER A 95 -2.01 -9.45 13.78
C SER A 95 -1.31 -8.63 14.85
N LYS A 96 -0.55 -9.27 15.74
CA LYS A 96 0.22 -8.58 16.78
C LYS A 96 1.30 -7.67 16.21
N ILE A 97 1.94 -8.09 15.11
CA ILE A 97 2.95 -7.29 14.44
C ILE A 97 2.33 -6.06 13.78
N LEU A 98 1.15 -6.22 13.17
CA LEU A 98 0.48 -5.15 12.46
C LEU A 98 -0.18 -4.10 13.36
N LEU A 99 -0.63 -4.50 14.53
CA LEU A 99 -1.40 -3.63 15.42
C LEU A 99 -0.70 -2.30 15.74
N PRO A 100 0.60 -2.28 16.12
CA PRO A 100 1.28 -1.02 16.40
C PRO A 100 1.44 -0.11 15.18
N LEU A 101 1.38 -0.66 13.98
CA LEU A 101 1.56 0.09 12.73
C LEU A 101 0.28 0.77 12.26
N LYS A 102 -0.85 0.41 12.84
CA LYS A 102 -2.16 1.01 12.54
C LYS A 102 -2.51 0.96 11.06
N VAL A 103 -2.26 -0.19 10.42
CA VAL A 103 -2.64 -0.37 9.03
C VAL A 103 -4.17 -0.45 8.92
N ASP A 104 -4.71 0.05 7.82
CA ASP A 104 -6.16 0.13 7.61
C ASP A 104 -6.73 -1.12 7.00
N GLY A 105 -5.89 -1.97 6.42
CA GLY A 105 -6.33 -3.23 5.86
C GLY A 105 -5.16 -4.09 5.42
N CYS A 106 -5.45 -5.36 5.18
CA CYS A 106 -4.48 -6.31 4.68
C CYS A 106 -5.17 -7.26 3.73
N ILE A 107 -4.59 -7.49 2.56
CA ILE A 107 -5.11 -8.41 1.56
C ILE A 107 -4.13 -9.55 1.35
N GLN A 108 -4.64 -10.77 1.37
CA GLN A 108 -3.84 -11.95 1.10
C GLN A 108 -3.65 -12.15 -0.40
N LYS A 109 -2.42 -12.47 -0.81
CA LYS A 109 -2.14 -12.84 -2.19
C LYS A 109 -2.59 -14.28 -2.46
N PRO A 110 -3.04 -14.64 -3.67
CA PRO A 110 -3.14 -13.79 -4.86
C PRO A 110 -4.27 -12.76 -4.73
N ILE A 111 -4.01 -11.54 -5.22
CA ILE A 111 -4.91 -10.43 -4.98
C ILE A 111 -6.08 -10.47 -5.95
N SER A 112 -7.30 -10.41 -5.39
CA SER A 112 -8.50 -10.14 -6.16
C SER A 112 -8.64 -8.62 -6.31
N LEU A 113 -8.59 -8.12 -7.54
CA LEU A 113 -8.72 -6.69 -7.80
C LEU A 113 -10.09 -6.15 -7.35
N LYS A 114 -11.15 -6.97 -7.50
CA LYS A 114 -12.48 -6.59 -7.01
C LYS A 114 -12.52 -6.39 -5.49
N VAL A 115 -11.88 -7.31 -4.76
CA VAL A 115 -11.82 -7.23 -3.30
C VAL A 115 -11.00 -6.02 -2.89
N MET A 116 -9.86 -5.78 -3.55
CA MET A 116 -9.02 -4.63 -3.27
C MET A 116 -9.77 -3.32 -3.46
N ILE A 117 -10.44 -3.13 -4.57
CA ILE A 117 -11.20 -1.92 -4.85
C ILE A 117 -12.29 -1.72 -3.79
N ARG A 118 -12.96 -2.79 -3.40
CA ARG A 118 -14.01 -2.72 -2.37
C ARG A 118 -13.45 -2.25 -1.03
N ILE A 119 -12.29 -2.77 -0.65
CA ILE A 119 -11.61 -2.37 0.59
C ILE A 119 -11.19 -0.92 0.52
N LEU A 120 -10.61 -0.48 -0.61
CA LEU A 120 -10.17 0.90 -0.79
C LEU A 120 -11.34 1.87 -0.68
N GLN A 121 -12.49 1.53 -1.21
CA GLN A 121 -13.69 2.36 -1.12
C GLN A 121 -14.17 2.53 0.33
N LYS A 122 -13.94 1.53 1.18
CA LYS A 122 -14.32 1.60 2.58
C LYS A 122 -13.35 2.44 3.42
N ILE A 123 -12.06 2.36 3.14
CA ILE A 123 -11.05 3.03 3.97
C ILE A 123 -10.71 4.44 3.47
N SER A 124 -11.08 4.76 2.26
CA SER A 124 -10.77 6.09 1.70
C SER A 124 -11.97 7.08 1.74
#